data_7f7f1275a35dc0391ed24e5239416945
#
_entry.id   7f7f1275a35dc0391ed24e5239416945
#
_cell.length_a   1.000
_cell.length_b   1.000
_cell.length_c   1.000
_cell.angle_alpha   90.00
_cell.angle_beta   90.00
_cell.angle_gamma   90.00
#
_symmetry.space_group_name_H-M   'P 1'
#
loop_
_entity.id
_entity.type
_entity.pdbx_description
1 polymer ?
#
loop_
_entity_poly.entity_id
_entity_poly.type
_entity_poly.pdbx_seq_one_letter_code
_entity_poly.pdbx_strand_id
1 'polypeptide(L)'
;MREYKFKAWVKPVIEDGEVIYSGCMVDVWGIDFKRRKIIYYEPFDLVPMIGRREEMNFNEVELLLYTGKHDKNGNEIYDGSILRREGCWDVRIEFENGVFWVRDADRTRYVNKILNIPISDFAIEEFEVIGNVWDNPELLKEGSEVEHDA
;
A
#
# COMPACT_ATOMS: atom_id res chain seq x y z
N MET A 1 2.71 -22.15 9.44
CA MET A 1 3.96 -21.42 9.17
C MET A 1 3.63 -19.99 8.77
N ARG A 2 4.35 -19.03 9.33
CA ARG A 2 4.16 -17.60 8.97
C ARG A 2 4.73 -17.34 7.59
N GLU A 3 3.94 -16.71 6.73
CA GLU A 3 4.42 -16.23 5.44
C GLU A 3 4.99 -14.83 5.56
N TYR A 4 6.18 -14.64 4.98
CA TYR A 4 6.79 -13.33 4.88
C TYR A 4 6.75 -12.91 3.41
N LYS A 5 5.93 -11.91 3.12
CA LYS A 5 5.79 -11.35 1.79
C LYS A 5 5.98 -9.85 1.82
N PHE A 6 6.57 -9.33 0.76
CA PHE A 6 6.79 -7.90 0.62
C PHE A 6 6.36 -7.46 -0.76
N LYS A 7 5.76 -6.29 -0.81
CA LYS A 7 5.63 -5.49 -2.03
C LYS A 7 6.49 -4.25 -1.91
N ALA A 8 6.75 -3.59 -3.01
CA ALA A 8 7.44 -2.32 -3.02
C ALA A 8 6.72 -1.36 -3.94
N TRP A 9 6.55 -0.14 -3.46
CA TRP A 9 6.14 0.97 -4.30
C TRP A 9 7.39 1.63 -4.85
N VAL A 10 7.62 1.48 -6.15
CA VAL A 10 8.71 2.16 -6.85
C VAL A 10 8.30 3.61 -7.04
N LYS A 11 9.03 4.52 -6.43
CA LYS A 11 8.68 5.94 -6.40
C LYS A 11 8.72 6.56 -7.80
N PRO A 12 7.81 7.50 -8.11
CA PRO A 12 7.87 8.22 -9.36
C PRO A 12 9.16 9.06 -9.45
N VAL A 13 9.66 9.22 -10.67
CA VAL A 13 10.81 10.06 -10.98
C VAL A 13 10.30 11.29 -11.72
N ILE A 14 10.59 12.45 -11.16
CA ILE A 14 10.20 13.75 -11.72
C ILE A 14 11.47 14.56 -11.94
N GLU A 15 11.69 15.02 -13.16
CA GLU A 15 12.81 15.89 -13.53
C GLU A 15 12.27 17.13 -14.23
N ASP A 16 12.70 18.30 -13.78
CA ASP A 16 12.30 19.61 -14.32
C ASP A 16 10.77 19.79 -14.43
N GLY A 17 10.01 19.21 -13.48
CA GLY A 17 8.56 19.25 -13.44
C GLY A 17 7.87 18.26 -14.37
N GLU A 18 8.62 17.46 -15.11
CA GLU A 18 8.09 16.41 -15.96
C GLU A 18 8.17 15.05 -15.28
N VAL A 19 7.12 14.25 -15.39
CA VAL A 19 7.09 12.90 -14.88
C VAL A 19 7.81 11.99 -15.87
N ILE A 20 9.02 11.57 -15.50
CA ILE A 20 9.81 10.63 -16.30
C ILE A 20 9.34 9.19 -16.06
N TYR A 21 8.94 8.90 -14.83
CA TYR A 21 8.43 7.61 -14.42
C TYR A 21 7.33 7.81 -13.40
N SER A 22 6.16 7.22 -13.63
CA SER A 22 4.97 7.45 -12.80
C SER A 22 4.93 6.63 -11.51
N GLY A 23 5.86 5.72 -11.33
CA GLY A 23 5.85 4.79 -10.20
C GLY A 23 4.97 3.57 -10.46
N CYS A 24 5.22 2.51 -9.72
CA CYS A 24 4.41 1.30 -9.79
C CYS A 24 4.59 0.42 -8.56
N MET A 25 3.62 -0.46 -8.33
CA MET A 25 3.71 -1.49 -7.31
C MET A 25 4.31 -2.75 -7.91
N VAL A 26 5.29 -3.33 -7.23
CA VAL A 26 5.95 -4.57 -7.65
C VAL A 26 5.98 -5.58 -6.51
N ASP A 27 5.98 -6.85 -6.86
CA ASP A 27 6.22 -7.93 -5.92
C ASP A 27 7.73 -8.07 -5.70
N VAL A 28 8.13 -8.11 -4.44
CA VAL A 28 9.54 -8.25 -4.07
C VAL A 28 9.93 -9.72 -4.11
N TRP A 29 10.94 -10.04 -4.90
CA TRP A 29 11.50 -11.40 -5.01
C TRP A 29 12.67 -11.65 -4.09
N GLY A 30 13.39 -10.60 -3.74
CA GLY A 30 14.53 -10.71 -2.86
C GLY A 30 14.89 -9.36 -2.24
N ILE A 31 15.53 -9.42 -1.11
CA ILE A 31 16.04 -8.25 -0.41
C ILE A 31 17.51 -8.51 -0.09
N ASP A 32 18.37 -7.61 -0.57
CA ASP A 32 19.77 -7.60 -0.20
C ASP A 32 20.01 -6.51 0.83
N PHE A 33 20.01 -6.90 2.08
CA PHE A 33 20.20 -5.96 3.18
C PHE A 33 21.60 -5.35 3.23
N LYS A 34 22.59 -6.08 2.75
CA LYS A 34 23.97 -5.62 2.75
C LYS A 34 24.18 -4.51 1.71
N ARG A 35 23.66 -4.70 0.51
CA ARG A 35 23.72 -3.73 -0.57
C ARG A 35 22.57 -2.72 -0.51
N ARG A 36 21.59 -2.94 0.35
CA ARG A 36 20.38 -2.13 0.54
C ARG A 36 19.60 -2.00 -0.76
N LYS A 37 19.29 -3.14 -1.35
CA LYS A 37 18.53 -3.23 -2.60
C LYS A 37 17.41 -4.24 -2.50
N ILE A 38 16.32 -3.96 -3.22
CA ILE A 38 15.27 -4.94 -3.50
C ILE A 38 15.47 -5.50 -4.90
N ILE A 39 15.01 -6.71 -5.10
CA ILE A 39 15.07 -7.42 -6.38
C ILE A 39 13.64 -7.77 -6.77
N TYR A 40 13.29 -7.46 -8.01
CA TYR A 40 12.01 -7.85 -8.58
C TYR A 40 12.18 -8.22 -10.06
N TYR A 41 11.14 -8.80 -10.64
CA TYR A 41 11.15 -9.19 -12.06
C TYR A 41 10.02 -8.44 -12.76
N GLU A 42 10.39 -7.75 -13.83
CA GLU A 42 9.47 -7.04 -14.70
C GLU A 42 9.16 -7.93 -15.89
N PRO A 43 7.88 -8.31 -16.11
CA PRO A 43 7.54 -9.17 -17.25
C PRO A 43 7.76 -8.44 -18.57
N PHE A 44 8.22 -9.19 -19.58
CA PHE A 44 8.26 -8.68 -20.95
C PHE A 44 6.85 -8.70 -21.55
N ASP A 45 6.49 -7.63 -22.28
CA ASP A 45 5.18 -7.51 -22.91
C ASP A 45 4.87 -8.65 -23.90
N LEU A 46 5.91 -9.13 -24.61
CA LEU A 46 5.76 -10.17 -25.61
C LEU A 46 5.88 -11.60 -25.06
N VAL A 47 6.48 -11.75 -23.90
CA VAL A 47 6.71 -13.06 -23.26
C VAL A 47 6.51 -12.90 -21.76
N PRO A 48 5.25 -12.88 -21.29
CA PRO A 48 4.97 -12.57 -19.89
C PRO A 48 5.49 -13.57 -18.87
N MET A 49 5.94 -14.75 -19.31
CA MET A 49 6.53 -15.76 -18.44
C MET A 49 8.04 -15.56 -18.22
N ILE A 50 8.67 -14.66 -18.98
CA ILE A 50 10.09 -14.33 -18.85
C ILE A 50 10.17 -12.90 -18.31
N GLY A 51 10.59 -12.77 -17.06
CA GLY A 51 10.79 -11.46 -16.45
C GLY A 51 12.24 -10.99 -16.59
N ARG A 52 12.41 -9.68 -16.68
CA ARG A 52 13.72 -9.06 -16.55
C ARG A 52 13.99 -8.78 -15.08
N ARG A 53 15.14 -9.22 -14.59
CA ARG A 53 15.57 -8.95 -13.23
C ARG A 53 15.94 -7.48 -13.07
N GLU A 54 15.33 -6.82 -12.11
CA GLU A 54 15.61 -5.43 -11.76
C GLU A 54 16.05 -5.32 -10.31
N GLU A 55 16.91 -4.36 -10.03
CA GLU A 55 17.32 -4.01 -8.68
C GLU A 55 17.05 -2.53 -8.44
N MET A 56 16.49 -2.22 -7.27
CA MET A 56 16.23 -0.85 -6.84
C MET A 56 16.83 -0.60 -5.48
N ASN A 57 17.36 0.59 -5.27
CA ASN A 57 17.88 0.99 -3.96
C ASN A 57 16.72 1.18 -2.96
N PHE A 58 16.98 0.96 -1.68
CA PHE A 58 15.97 1.15 -0.63
C PHE A 58 15.36 2.56 -0.62
N ASN A 59 16.15 3.58 -0.97
CA ASN A 59 15.66 4.95 -1.00
C ASN A 59 14.79 5.29 -2.23
N GLU A 60 14.72 4.40 -3.20
CA GLU A 60 13.90 4.56 -4.41
C GLU A 60 12.54 3.89 -4.29
N VAL A 61 12.27 3.20 -3.19
CA VAL A 61 11.06 2.43 -2.98
C VAL A 61 10.51 2.65 -1.57
N GLU A 62 9.19 2.37 -1.42
CA GLU A 62 8.59 2.11 -0.12
C GLU A 62 8.35 0.61 -0.01
N LEU A 63 8.96 -0.02 0.97
CA LEU A 63 8.81 -1.45 1.20
C LEU A 63 7.59 -1.71 2.07
N LEU A 64 6.72 -2.61 1.61
CA LEU A 64 5.43 -2.88 2.24
C LEU A 64 5.39 -4.30 2.78
N LEU A 65 5.04 -4.44 4.04
CA LEU A 65 4.89 -5.74 4.67
C LEU A 65 3.50 -6.31 4.44
N TYR A 66 3.46 -7.62 4.19
CA TYR A 66 2.22 -8.39 4.22
C TYR A 66 1.73 -8.53 5.66
N THR A 67 0.46 -8.23 5.89
CA THR A 67 -0.14 -8.31 7.25
C THR A 67 -0.38 -9.74 7.72
N GLY A 68 -0.37 -10.71 6.81
CA GLY A 68 -0.79 -12.09 7.08
C GLY A 68 -2.30 -12.30 6.97
N LYS A 69 -3.06 -11.26 6.66
CA LYS A 69 -4.52 -11.31 6.56
C LYS A 69 -5.00 -11.10 5.13
N HIS A 70 -6.19 -11.62 4.87
CA HIS A 70 -6.88 -11.51 3.58
C HIS A 70 -8.19 -10.75 3.75
N ASP A 71 -8.63 -10.12 2.66
CA ASP A 71 -9.95 -9.50 2.61
C ASP A 71 -11.05 -10.54 2.37
N LYS A 72 -12.29 -10.08 2.27
CA LYS A 72 -13.44 -10.97 2.04
C LYS A 72 -13.36 -11.78 0.74
N ASN A 73 -12.56 -11.34 -0.22
CA ASN A 73 -12.39 -12.00 -1.52
C ASN A 73 -11.09 -12.82 -1.63
N GLY A 74 -10.34 -12.94 -0.54
CA GLY A 74 -9.07 -13.65 -0.52
C GLY A 74 -7.87 -12.85 -0.98
N ASN A 75 -8.02 -11.54 -1.21
CA ASN A 75 -6.90 -10.67 -1.57
C ASN A 75 -6.02 -10.38 -0.35
N GLU A 76 -4.73 -10.45 -0.54
CA GLU A 76 -3.76 -10.15 0.53
C GLU A 76 -3.80 -8.68 0.93
N ILE A 77 -3.71 -8.44 2.24
CA ILE A 77 -3.71 -7.10 2.81
C ILE A 77 -2.28 -6.74 3.21
N TYR A 78 -1.81 -5.61 2.72
CA TYR A 78 -0.47 -5.06 2.98
C TYR A 78 -0.55 -3.74 3.73
N ASP A 79 0.57 -3.33 4.29
CA ASP A 79 0.76 -1.95 4.71
C ASP A 79 0.37 -1.01 3.56
N GLY A 80 -0.45 -0.01 3.85
CA GLY A 80 -0.95 0.92 2.85
C GLY A 80 -2.19 0.49 2.08
N SER A 81 -2.70 -0.71 2.27
CA SER A 81 -3.97 -1.13 1.66
C SER A 81 -5.13 -0.25 2.12
N ILE A 82 -6.03 0.07 1.19
CA ILE A 82 -7.28 0.77 1.48
C ILE A 82 -8.43 -0.20 1.27
N LEU A 83 -9.31 -0.28 2.23
CA LEU A 83 -10.41 -1.25 2.24
C LEU A 83 -11.75 -0.57 2.47
N ARG A 84 -12.79 -1.20 1.92
CA ARG A 84 -14.16 -0.71 1.98
C ARG A 84 -15.13 -1.80 2.40
N ARG A 85 -16.09 -1.42 3.21
CA ARG A 85 -17.26 -2.23 3.52
C ARG A 85 -18.49 -1.36 3.40
N GLU A 86 -19.58 -1.90 2.82
CA GLU A 86 -20.83 -1.18 2.72
C GLU A 86 -21.34 -0.74 4.11
N GLY A 87 -21.75 0.50 4.20
CA GLY A 87 -22.22 1.09 5.46
C GLY A 87 -21.12 1.51 6.42
N CYS A 88 -19.87 1.26 6.07
CA CYS A 88 -18.69 1.68 6.84
C CYS A 88 -17.88 2.69 6.05
N TRP A 89 -17.01 3.37 6.74
CA TRP A 89 -16.08 4.30 6.12
C TRP A 89 -14.86 3.54 5.62
N ASP A 90 -14.25 4.05 4.56
CA ASP A 90 -13.02 3.46 4.05
C ASP A 90 -11.93 3.52 5.12
N VAL A 91 -11.17 2.44 5.22
CA VAL A 91 -10.07 2.33 6.17
C VAL A 91 -8.77 2.09 5.42
N ARG A 92 -7.65 2.48 6.03
CA ARG A 92 -6.32 2.17 5.54
C ARG A 92 -5.56 1.38 6.59
N ILE A 93 -4.62 0.58 6.12
CA ILE A 93 -3.70 -0.15 6.98
C ILE A 93 -2.39 0.60 7.04
N GLU A 94 -1.87 0.80 8.23
CA GLU A 94 -0.61 1.50 8.45
C GLU A 94 0.23 0.74 9.47
N PHE A 95 1.47 0.42 9.11
CA PHE A 95 2.42 -0.22 9.99
C PHE A 95 3.20 0.84 10.75
N GLU A 96 3.10 0.83 12.06
CA GLU A 96 3.77 1.80 12.93
C GLU A 96 4.11 1.16 14.27
N ASN A 97 5.35 1.35 14.71
CA ASN A 97 5.84 0.82 15.99
C ASN A 97 5.58 -0.68 16.17
N GLY A 98 5.80 -1.46 15.11
CA GLY A 98 5.66 -2.91 15.15
C GLY A 98 4.23 -3.43 15.09
N VAL A 99 3.25 -2.57 14.84
CA VAL A 99 1.83 -2.92 14.81
C VAL A 99 1.20 -2.46 13.50
N PHE A 100 0.34 -3.31 12.95
CA PHE A 100 -0.54 -2.90 11.86
C PHE A 100 -1.80 -2.27 12.45
N TRP A 101 -2.02 -1.00 12.12
CA TRP A 101 -3.18 -0.22 12.59
C TRP A 101 -4.21 -0.11 11.51
N VAL A 102 -5.48 -0.19 11.89
CA VAL A 102 -6.62 0.16 11.04
C VAL A 102 -7.01 1.59 11.37
N ARG A 103 -6.91 2.46 10.39
CA ARG A 103 -7.16 3.90 10.53
C ARG A 103 -8.12 4.37 9.44
N ASP A 104 -8.78 5.51 9.67
CA ASP A 104 -9.60 6.12 8.63
C ASP A 104 -8.76 6.39 7.38
N ALA A 105 -9.28 6.02 6.21
CA ALA A 105 -8.62 6.35 4.95
C ALA A 105 -8.68 7.86 4.71
N ASP A 106 -9.81 8.47 5.00
CA ASP A 106 -10.00 9.91 4.88
C ASP A 106 -9.26 10.65 6.00
N ARG A 107 -8.09 11.20 5.67
CA ARG A 107 -7.22 11.91 6.62
C ARG A 107 -7.73 13.29 6.99
N THR A 108 -8.79 13.79 6.35
CA THR A 108 -9.36 15.10 6.65
C THR A 108 -10.41 15.05 7.75
N ARG A 109 -10.72 13.87 8.24
CA ARG A 109 -11.75 13.70 9.27
C ARG A 109 -11.21 13.97 10.66
N TYR A 110 -11.63 15.09 11.20
CA TYR A 110 -11.18 15.58 12.51
C TYR A 110 -12.12 15.25 13.66
N VAL A 111 -13.20 14.57 13.39
CA VAL A 111 -14.23 14.47 14.42
C VAL A 111 -13.94 13.27 15.31
N ASN A 112 -13.73 13.54 16.54
CA ASN A 112 -13.90 12.75 17.77
C ASN A 112 -13.73 11.21 17.72
N LYS A 113 -13.47 10.64 16.56
CA LYS A 113 -13.30 9.19 16.34
C LYS A 113 -12.25 8.97 15.27
N ILE A 114 -11.02 9.26 15.61
CA ILE A 114 -9.91 8.76 14.84
C ILE A 114 -9.92 7.25 15.05
N LEU A 115 -10.28 6.51 14.01
CA LEU A 115 -10.18 5.07 14.04
C LEU A 115 -8.71 4.72 14.17
N ASN A 116 -8.37 4.01 15.22
CA ASN A 116 -6.99 3.65 15.52
C ASN A 116 -7.00 2.34 16.30
N ILE A 117 -7.25 1.24 15.57
CA ILE A 117 -7.45 -0.08 16.15
C ILE A 117 -6.40 -1.02 15.58
N PRO A 118 -5.72 -1.83 16.42
CA PRO A 118 -4.86 -2.89 15.91
C PRO A 118 -5.63 -3.82 14.98
N ILE A 119 -5.01 -4.25 13.89
CA ILE A 119 -5.68 -5.10 12.90
C ILE A 119 -6.20 -6.40 13.51
N SER A 120 -5.55 -6.90 14.55
CA SER A 120 -5.98 -8.11 15.26
C SER A 120 -7.32 -7.95 15.97
N ASP A 121 -7.71 -6.72 16.29
CA ASP A 121 -8.94 -6.40 17.01
C ASP A 121 -10.05 -5.90 16.09
N PHE A 122 -9.82 -5.96 14.78
CA PHE A 122 -10.72 -5.43 13.76
C PHE A 122 -11.15 -6.53 12.79
N ALA A 123 -12.41 -6.57 12.40
CA ALA A 123 -12.94 -7.55 11.48
C ALA A 123 -12.59 -7.21 10.02
N ILE A 124 -11.30 -7.12 9.73
CA ILE A 124 -10.83 -6.70 8.41
C ILE A 124 -11.22 -7.66 7.29
N GLU A 125 -11.45 -8.93 7.63
CA GLU A 125 -11.84 -9.96 6.68
C GLU A 125 -13.24 -9.72 6.08
N GLU A 126 -14.03 -8.81 6.67
CA GLU A 126 -15.32 -8.40 6.14
C GLU A 126 -15.24 -7.24 5.16
N PHE A 127 -14.05 -6.69 4.98
CA PHE A 127 -13.77 -5.57 4.07
C PHE A 127 -13.21 -6.06 2.74
N GLU A 128 -13.25 -5.21 1.73
CA GLU A 128 -12.69 -5.45 0.40
C GLU A 128 -11.56 -4.47 0.10
N VAL A 129 -10.43 -4.98 -0.34
CA VAL A 129 -9.32 -4.13 -0.82
C VAL A 129 -9.77 -3.40 -2.07
N ILE A 130 -9.77 -2.07 -2.05
CA ILE A 130 -10.15 -1.22 -3.17
C ILE A 130 -8.97 -0.46 -3.77
N GLY A 131 -7.82 -0.51 -3.15
CA GLY A 131 -6.63 0.18 -3.61
C GLY A 131 -5.57 0.27 -2.53
N ASN A 132 -4.69 1.22 -2.68
CA ASN A 132 -3.64 1.50 -1.71
C ASN A 132 -3.30 2.98 -1.69
N VAL A 133 -2.58 3.40 -0.67
CA VAL A 133 -2.30 4.83 -0.44
C VAL A 133 -1.40 5.45 -1.51
N TRP A 134 -0.65 4.65 -2.28
CA TRP A 134 0.26 5.15 -3.33
C TRP A 134 -0.43 5.27 -4.69
N ASP A 135 -1.20 4.25 -5.10
CA ASP A 135 -1.94 4.24 -6.37
C ASP A 135 -3.21 5.07 -6.31
N ASN A 136 -3.81 5.20 -5.13
CA ASN A 136 -5.12 5.80 -4.94
C ASN A 136 -5.11 6.91 -3.87
N PRO A 137 -4.23 7.90 -3.99
CA PRO A 137 -4.13 8.97 -2.99
C PRO A 137 -5.41 9.80 -2.86
N GLU A 138 -6.25 9.83 -3.88
CA GLU A 138 -7.54 10.50 -3.87
C GLU A 138 -8.49 9.95 -2.81
N LEU A 139 -8.33 8.69 -2.42
CA LEU A 139 -9.15 8.06 -1.40
C LEU A 139 -8.81 8.55 0.02
N LEU A 140 -7.64 9.15 0.18
CA LEU A 140 -7.20 9.73 1.45
C LEU A 140 -7.73 11.14 1.66
N LYS A 141 -8.12 11.82 0.60
CA LYS A 141 -8.56 13.23 0.58
C LYS A 141 -7.56 14.19 1.23
N GLU A 142 -6.31 13.77 1.35
CA GLU A 142 -5.24 14.55 1.94
C GLU A 142 -4.91 15.75 1.05
N GLY A 143 -4.87 16.96 1.65
CA GLY A 143 -4.55 18.18 0.90
C GLY A 143 -5.61 18.64 -0.07
N SER A 144 -6.72 17.93 -0.21
CA SER A 144 -7.88 18.44 -0.92
C SER A 144 -8.61 19.44 -0.03
N GLU A 145 -9.05 20.56 -0.61
CA GLU A 145 -10.05 21.36 0.04
C GLU A 145 -11.27 20.50 0.19
N VAL A 146 -11.55 20.12 1.43
CA VAL A 146 -12.79 19.47 1.74
C VAL A 146 -13.88 20.47 1.39
N GLU A 147 -14.63 20.18 0.35
CA GLU A 147 -15.91 20.87 0.20
C GLU A 147 -16.72 20.52 1.42
N HIS A 148 -16.80 21.49 2.30
CA HIS A 148 -17.75 21.43 3.38
C HIS A 148 -19.12 21.60 2.76
N ASP A 149 -19.69 20.52 2.32
CA ASP A 149 -21.13 20.47 2.24
C ASP A 149 -21.63 20.53 3.67
N ALA A 150 -21.94 21.72 4.03
CA ALA A 150 -22.64 21.94 5.26
C ALA A 150 -23.93 21.11 5.27
#